data_da8b96d0b2b459b63e2212c999489103
#
_entry.id   da8b96d0b2b459b63e2212c999489103
#
_cell.length_a   1.000
_cell.length_b   1.000
_cell.length_c   1.000
_cell.angle_alpha   90.00
_cell.angle_beta   90.00
_cell.angle_gamma   90.00
#
_symmetry.space_group_name_H-M   'P 1'
#
loop_
_entity.id
_entity.type
_entity.pdbx_description
1 polymer ?
#
loop_
_entity_poly.entity_id
_entity_poly.type
_entity_poly.pdbx_seq_one_letter_code
_entity_poly.pdbx_strand_id
1 'polypeptide(L)'
;GVWVFRKDGVMELEREVSSRKALVYVPANETMRSLRALERRLGSLGWERYYENIAVVQLHRPDGGLDLITLPRDFARLRSTHMYDVVIKNRGHFKVVDL
;
A
#
# COMPACT_ATOMS: atom_id res chain seq x y z
N GLY A 1 -4.19 19.57 -7.88
CA GLY A 1 -4.07 19.99 -7.34
C GLY A 1 -3.88 20.59 -7.61
N VAL A 2 -4.01 20.92 -7.85
CA VAL A 2 -3.94 21.59 -7.53
C VAL A 2 -3.63 22.07 -7.29
N TRP A 3 -3.38 22.59 -7.33
CA TRP A 3 -3.23 23.14 -6.60
C TRP A 3 -3.23 23.91 -6.58
N VAL A 4 -3.15 24.25 -6.77
CA VAL A 4 -3.29 24.95 -6.28
C VAL A 4 -2.84 25.40 -6.04
N PHE A 5 -2.73 25.84 -5.96
CA PHE A 5 -2.48 26.14 -5.33
C PHE A 5 -2.58 26.52 -4.92
N ARG A 6 -2.07 27.11 -4.93
CA ARG A 6 -2.28 27.22 -4.23
C ARG A 6 -1.94 27.63 -3.84
N LYS A 7 -1.75 28.29 -3.79
CA LYS A 7 -1.70 28.42 -3.31
C LYS A 7 -1.29 28.27 -2.81
N ASP A 8 -1.07 28.51 -2.80
CA ASP A 8 -0.94 27.94 -2.26
C ASP A 8 -0.66 27.40 -2.18
N GLY A 9 -0.35 27.51 -2.50
CA GLY A 9 -0.26 26.65 -2.28
C GLY A 9 -0.55 26.01 -2.46
N VAL A 10 -0.50 26.03 -2.32
CA VAL A 10 -1.11 25.10 -2.18
C VAL A 10 -1.51 24.46 -2.81
N MET A 11 -1.56 24.27 -3.04
CA MET A 11 -2.17 23.48 -3.36
C MET A 11 -2.42 22.65 -3.41
N GLU A 12 -2.62 22.44 -3.28
CA GLU A 12 -3.09 21.57 -3.17
C GLU A 12 -3.82 21.07 -2.99
N LEU A 13 -4.15 21.09 -2.58
CA LEU A 13 -5.02 20.39 -2.34
C LEU A 13 -6.01 20.00 -2.68
N GLU A 14 -6.42 19.89 -2.61
CA GLU A 14 -7.53 19.58 -2.95
C GLU A 14 -7.74 18.56 -3.97
N ARG A 15 -7.25 18.29 -4.78
CA ARG A 15 -7.29 17.27 -5.69
C ARG A 15 -6.90 15.97 -5.11
N GLU A 16 -6.47 15.99 -3.94
CA GLU A 16 -6.20 14.83 -3.19
C GLU A 16 -7.37 13.91 -3.13
N VAL A 17 -8.55 14.48 -3.02
CA VAL A 17 -9.77 13.70 -2.93
C VAL A 17 -9.99 12.88 -4.16
N SER A 18 -9.69 13.45 -5.32
CA SER A 18 -9.91 12.76 -6.57
C SER A 18 -8.89 11.68 -6.84
N SER A 19 -7.87 11.58 -5.99
CA SER A 19 -6.84 10.57 -6.20
C SER A 19 -6.97 9.38 -5.26
N ARG A 20 -8.17 9.15 -4.75
CA ARG A 20 -8.40 8.00 -3.88
C ARG A 20 -8.20 6.72 -4.66
N LYS A 21 -7.49 5.79 -4.03
CA LYS A 21 -7.12 4.54 -4.68
C LYS A 21 -7.32 3.37 -3.74
N ALA A 22 -7.39 2.19 -4.33
CA ALA A 22 -7.48 0.96 -3.56
C ALA A 22 -6.52 -0.07 -4.13
N LEU A 23 -6.06 -0.95 -3.28
CA LEU A 23 -5.19 -2.05 -3.66
C LEU A 23 -6.04 -3.30 -3.82
N VAL A 24 -5.89 -3.98 -4.94
CA VAL A 24 -6.66 -5.18 -5.27
C VAL A 24 -5.73 -6.37 -5.42
N TYR A 25 -6.07 -7.47 -4.75
CA TYR A 25 -5.37 -8.74 -4.93
C TYR A 25 -5.99 -9.41 -6.15
N VAL A 26 -5.24 -9.46 -7.24
CA VAL A 26 -5.75 -9.85 -8.55
C VAL A 26 -6.29 -11.27 -8.64
N PRO A 27 -5.60 -12.31 -8.11
CA PRO A 27 -6.08 -13.67 -8.27
C PRO A 27 -7.48 -13.92 -7.71
N ALA A 28 -7.88 -13.17 -6.69
CA ALA A 28 -9.20 -13.31 -6.09
C ALA A 28 -10.10 -12.12 -6.39
N ASN A 29 -9.60 -11.15 -7.16
CA ASN A 29 -10.31 -9.89 -7.42
C ASN A 29 -10.81 -9.28 -6.12
N GLU A 30 -9.95 -9.25 -5.12
CA GLU A 30 -10.32 -8.85 -3.77
C GLU A 30 -9.69 -7.51 -3.42
N THR A 31 -10.53 -6.53 -3.09
CA THR A 31 -10.05 -5.23 -2.61
C THR A 31 -9.54 -5.40 -1.19
N MET A 32 -8.33 -4.90 -0.93
CA MET A 32 -7.76 -4.95 0.41
C MET A 32 -8.44 -3.88 1.27
N ARG A 33 -9.04 -4.31 2.37
CA ARG A 33 -9.81 -3.41 3.24
C ARG A 33 -9.26 -3.34 4.66
N SER A 34 -8.23 -4.10 4.95
CA SER A 34 -7.61 -4.11 6.27
C SER A 34 -6.18 -4.57 6.15
N LEU A 35 -5.38 -4.22 7.16
CA LEU A 35 -4.00 -4.68 7.23
C LEU A 35 -3.96 -6.20 7.32
N ARG A 36 -4.86 -6.80 8.09
CA ARG A 36 -4.91 -8.26 8.24
C ARG A 36 -5.13 -8.95 6.90
N ALA A 37 -6.07 -8.44 6.09
CA ALA A 37 -6.34 -9.02 4.79
C ALA A 37 -5.12 -8.91 3.87
N LEU A 38 -4.48 -7.75 3.88
CA LEU A 38 -3.29 -7.53 3.07
C LEU A 38 -2.15 -8.43 3.50
N GLU A 39 -1.90 -8.54 4.81
CA GLU A 39 -0.84 -9.41 5.29
C GLU A 39 -1.11 -10.87 4.97
N ARG A 40 -2.37 -11.29 5.00
CA ARG A 40 -2.72 -12.66 4.66
C ARG A 40 -2.35 -12.96 3.21
N ARG A 41 -2.67 -12.04 2.31
CA ARG A 41 -2.34 -12.26 0.90
C ARG A 41 -0.84 -12.19 0.65
N LEU A 42 -0.16 -11.27 1.30
CA LEU A 42 1.30 -11.20 1.20
C LEU A 42 1.94 -12.45 1.80
N GLY A 43 1.38 -12.95 2.89
CA GLY A 43 1.87 -14.18 3.50
C GLY A 43 1.80 -15.37 2.56
N SER A 44 0.75 -15.44 1.74
CA SER A 44 0.63 -16.52 0.76
C SER A 44 1.66 -16.41 -0.35
N LEU A 45 2.31 -15.25 -0.48
CA LEU A 45 3.38 -15.02 -1.46
C LEU A 45 4.76 -15.09 -0.81
N GLY A 46 4.83 -15.51 0.44
CA GLY A 46 6.10 -15.73 1.12
C GLY A 46 6.57 -14.60 2.01
N TRP A 47 5.79 -13.56 2.17
CA TRP A 47 6.16 -12.44 3.02
C TRP A 47 5.82 -12.74 4.48
N GLU A 48 6.73 -12.38 5.39
CA GLU A 48 6.54 -12.58 6.83
C GLU A 48 6.92 -11.30 7.57
N ARG A 49 6.38 -11.12 8.75
CA ARG A 49 6.76 -9.97 9.57
C ARG A 49 8.23 -10.09 9.94
N TYR A 50 8.95 -8.99 9.75
CA TYR A 50 10.35 -8.88 10.09
C TYR A 50 10.53 -7.95 11.28
N TYR A 51 9.79 -6.86 11.32
CA TYR A 51 9.90 -5.84 12.35
C TYR A 51 8.58 -5.12 12.49
N GLU A 52 8.26 -4.68 13.68
CA GLU A 52 7.07 -3.86 13.87
C GLU A 52 7.28 -2.94 15.06
N ASN A 53 6.59 -1.79 15.01
CA ASN A 53 6.52 -0.89 16.14
C ASN A 53 5.11 -0.31 16.16
N ILE A 54 4.91 0.74 16.95
CA ILE A 54 3.58 1.31 17.10
C ILE A 54 3.05 1.92 15.80
N ALA A 55 3.94 2.31 14.90
CA ALA A 55 3.55 3.01 13.67
C ALA A 55 3.54 2.16 12.43
N VAL A 56 4.44 1.17 12.34
CA VAL A 56 4.64 0.41 11.10
C VAL A 56 4.83 -1.07 11.34
N VAL A 57 4.58 -1.83 10.27
CA VAL A 57 4.93 -3.24 10.18
C VAL A 57 5.81 -3.39 8.96
N GLN A 58 6.95 -4.08 9.11
CA GLN A 58 7.81 -4.40 7.98
C GLN A 58 7.76 -5.88 7.70
N LEU A 59 7.67 -6.22 6.42
CA LEU A 59 7.64 -7.60 5.97
C LEU A 59 8.85 -7.88 5.11
N HIS A 60 9.31 -9.12 5.15
CA HIS A 60 10.40 -9.60 4.30
C HIS A 60 10.08 -10.98 3.79
N ARG A 61 10.85 -11.46 2.82
CA ARG A 61 10.75 -12.84 2.37
C ARG A 61 11.99 -13.59 2.83
N PRO A 62 11.83 -14.57 3.71
CA PRO A 62 12.99 -15.29 4.25
C PRO A 62 13.72 -16.16 3.25
N ASP A 63 13.21 -16.31 2.06
CA ASP A 63 13.83 -17.15 1.02
C ASP A 63 15.07 -16.53 0.39
N GLY A 64 15.61 -15.49 0.99
CA GLY A 64 16.82 -14.87 0.50
C GLY A 64 16.63 -13.54 -0.19
N GLY A 65 15.41 -13.09 -0.32
CA GLY A 65 15.15 -11.78 -0.88
C GLY A 65 15.61 -10.68 0.06
N LEU A 66 16.08 -9.58 -0.52
CA LEU A 66 16.53 -8.43 0.27
C LEU A 66 15.48 -7.34 0.36
N ASP A 67 14.33 -7.54 -0.29
CA ASP A 67 13.28 -6.55 -0.30
C ASP A 67 12.53 -6.49 1.02
N LEU A 68 12.11 -5.29 1.38
CA LEU A 68 11.25 -5.06 2.52
C LEU A 68 10.00 -4.34 2.05
N ILE A 69 8.87 -4.67 2.66
CA ILE A 69 7.64 -3.92 2.47
C ILE A 69 7.31 -3.28 3.81
N THR A 70 7.14 -1.97 3.83
CA THR A 70 6.77 -1.24 5.04
C THR A 70 5.33 -0.77 4.90
N LEU A 71 4.49 -1.14 5.86
CA LEU A 71 3.08 -0.80 5.86
C LEU A 71 2.73 -0.06 7.15
N PRO A 72 1.82 0.91 7.08
CA PRO A 72 1.37 1.56 8.32
C PRO A 72 0.51 0.59 9.12
N ARG A 73 0.64 0.59 10.43
CA ARG A 73 -0.20 -0.26 11.28
C ARG A 73 -1.66 0.18 11.19
N ASP A 74 -1.88 1.46 11.01
CA ASP A 74 -3.22 2.00 10.81
C ASP A 74 -3.51 1.96 9.31
N PHE A 75 -4.35 1.03 8.90
CA PHE A 75 -4.65 0.83 7.48
C PHE A 75 -5.23 2.09 6.83
N ALA A 76 -5.89 2.95 7.62
CA ALA A 76 -6.42 4.19 7.08
C ALA A 76 -5.32 5.13 6.59
N ARG A 77 -4.07 4.89 7.00
CA ARG A 77 -2.93 5.69 6.55
C ARG A 77 -2.21 5.08 5.36
N LEU A 78 -2.74 4.00 4.80
CA LEU A 78 -2.14 3.39 3.62
C LEU A 78 -2.27 4.35 2.45
N ARG A 79 -1.14 4.72 1.86
CA ARG A 79 -1.10 5.67 0.75
C ARG A 79 -0.79 4.96 -0.55
N SER A 80 -0.96 5.67 -1.65
CA SER A 80 -0.67 5.10 -2.96
C SER A 80 0.79 4.66 -3.09
N THR A 81 1.71 5.36 -2.41
CA THR A 81 3.13 4.95 -2.43
C THR A 81 3.31 3.56 -1.84
N HIS A 82 2.59 3.25 -0.76
CA HIS A 82 2.64 1.90 -0.17
C HIS A 82 2.06 0.89 -1.15
N MET A 83 0.95 1.25 -1.79
CA MET A 83 0.26 0.35 -2.71
C MET A 83 1.13 -0.01 -3.90
N TYR A 84 1.76 1.01 -4.52
CA TYR A 84 2.61 0.76 -5.67
C TYR A 84 3.85 -0.05 -5.30
N ASP A 85 4.36 0.13 -4.09
CA ASP A 85 5.48 -0.66 -3.63
C ASP A 85 5.10 -2.15 -3.56
N VAL A 86 3.91 -2.43 -3.04
CA VAL A 86 3.41 -3.81 -2.99
C VAL A 86 3.25 -4.37 -4.40
N VAL A 87 2.73 -3.57 -5.32
CA VAL A 87 2.54 -4.00 -6.71
C VAL A 87 3.88 -4.34 -7.35
N ILE A 88 4.86 -3.45 -7.21
CA ILE A 88 6.16 -3.64 -7.84
C ILE A 88 6.85 -4.89 -7.32
N LYS A 89 6.73 -5.16 -6.03
CA LYS A 89 7.41 -6.29 -5.40
C LYS A 89 6.65 -7.60 -5.52
N ASN A 90 5.44 -7.56 -6.08
CA ASN A 90 4.60 -8.75 -6.25
C ASN A 90 3.88 -8.67 -7.59
N ARG A 91 4.66 -8.56 -8.66
CA ARG A 91 4.12 -8.36 -10.00
C ARG A 91 3.12 -9.45 -10.36
N GLY A 92 2.00 -9.03 -10.92
CA GLY A 92 0.96 -9.96 -11.35
C GLY A 92 -0.01 -10.35 -10.25
N HIS A 93 0.26 -9.99 -8.99
CA HIS A 93 -0.60 -10.41 -7.89
C HIS A 93 -1.41 -9.26 -7.31
N PHE A 94 -0.99 -8.03 -7.54
CA PHE A 94 -1.71 -6.87 -7.03
C PHE A 94 -1.81 -5.80 -8.09
N LYS A 95 -2.84 -4.97 -7.99
CA LYS A 95 -2.97 -3.79 -8.82
C LYS A 95 -3.58 -2.67 -8.00
N VAL A 96 -3.38 -1.44 -8.45
CA VAL A 96 -3.98 -0.26 -7.84
C VAL A 96 -5.10 0.20 -8.75
N VAL A 97 -6.25 0.49 -8.17
CA VAL A 97 -7.39 0.98 -8.92
C VAL A 97 -7.85 2.32 -8.35
N ASP A 98 -8.47 3.12 -9.19
CA ASP A 98 -9.07 4.38 -8.75
C ASP A 98 -10.47 4.12 -8.23
N LEU A 99 -10.82 4.79 -7.16
CA LEU A 99 -12.16 4.67 -6.58
C LEU A 99 -13.08 5.76 -7.09
#